data_9f710100d585028ca97626815894f49f
#
_entry.id   9f710100d585028ca97626815894f49f
#
_cell.length_a   1.000
_cell.length_b   1.000
_cell.length_c   1.000
_cell.angle_alpha   90.00
_cell.angle_beta   90.00
_cell.angle_gamma   90.00
#
_symmetry.space_group_name_H-M   'P 1'
#
loop_
_entity.id
_entity.type
_entity.pdbx_description
1 polymer ?
#
loop_
_entity_poly.entity_id
_entity_poly.type
_entity_poly.pdbx_seq_one_letter_code
_entity_poly.pdbx_strand_id
1 'polypeptide(L)'
;MPFYCSPTALQRLYHPAGERAVAAAAEKFGTMFGVSSLGTVSIKELRKHKNPQVYQFYFHKDRGLNRAMLEEAKEAGVEVLMLTVDSITGGNRERDLRSGFSIPFSLTLGGIIQFAIKPLWGFNYLTHAKFCLPQLDDHVDMSDGALSIGRYLTEMLDPSMNWRDVEDMVKFWDGQFCLKGIMSVEDAKKAVDIGCSGIILSNHGGRQLDGSRSPFDQLAEIVDAVGDKIDIIMDSGVQRGTHVIKALSLGAKAVGGGRYYLFPLAAAGQRGVERALGLMKAEIIRGMRLMGCNSVNDLSKKNLKFRQR
;
A
#
# COMPACT_ATOMS: atom_id res chain seq x y z
N MET A 1 -10.37 -3.39 -13.36
CA MET A 1 -10.97 -3.97 -12.12
C MET A 1 -10.85 -2.95 -11.02
N PRO A 2 -11.91 -2.61 -10.25
CA PRO A 2 -11.87 -1.54 -9.23
C PRO A 2 -11.21 -2.00 -7.91
N PHE A 3 -10.34 -2.98 -7.98
CA PHE A 3 -9.51 -3.46 -6.89
C PHE A 3 -8.05 -3.42 -7.32
N TYR A 4 -7.16 -2.90 -6.47
CA TYR A 4 -5.73 -2.78 -6.77
C TYR A 4 -4.84 -3.39 -5.68
N CYS A 5 -3.60 -3.68 -6.04
CA CYS A 5 -2.59 -4.15 -5.10
C CYS A 5 -2.00 -2.95 -4.36
N SER A 6 -2.43 -2.73 -3.10
CA SER A 6 -1.91 -1.63 -2.25
C SER A 6 -0.40 -1.77 -2.01
N PRO A 7 0.33 -0.67 -1.80
CA PRO A 7 1.77 -0.74 -1.56
C PRO A 7 2.08 -1.55 -0.28
N THR A 8 3.01 -2.48 -0.40
CA THR A 8 3.58 -3.23 0.72
C THR A 8 5.09 -3.31 0.57
N ALA A 9 5.80 -3.13 1.67
CA ALA A 9 7.25 -3.18 1.70
C ALA A 9 7.77 -4.63 1.64
N LEU A 10 9.04 -4.80 1.25
CA LEU A 10 9.84 -6.02 1.45
C LEU A 10 9.26 -7.29 0.84
N GLN A 11 8.71 -7.23 -0.34
CA GLN A 11 7.98 -8.38 -0.89
C GLN A 11 8.89 -9.58 -1.18
N ARG A 12 10.19 -9.38 -1.48
CA ARG A 12 11.16 -10.47 -1.64
C ARG A 12 11.45 -11.23 -0.34
N LEU A 13 11.12 -10.68 0.80
CA LEU A 13 11.15 -11.40 2.06
C LEU A 13 10.10 -12.54 2.08
N TYR A 14 8.98 -12.36 1.43
CA TYR A 14 7.90 -13.36 1.37
C TYR A 14 8.09 -14.37 0.25
N HIS A 15 8.60 -13.90 -0.90
CA HIS A 15 8.84 -14.75 -2.07
C HIS A 15 9.95 -14.14 -2.95
N PRO A 16 10.89 -14.92 -3.49
CA PRO A 16 12.04 -14.40 -4.26
C PRO A 16 11.68 -13.47 -5.41
N ALA A 17 10.55 -13.73 -6.08
CA ALA A 17 10.08 -12.87 -7.16
C ALA A 17 9.52 -11.50 -6.68
N GLY A 18 9.07 -11.40 -5.43
CA GLY A 18 8.63 -10.16 -4.80
C GLY A 18 7.70 -9.30 -5.65
N GLU A 19 8.04 -8.02 -5.74
CA GLU A 19 7.28 -7.02 -6.49
C GLU A 19 7.15 -7.34 -7.98
N ARG A 20 8.12 -8.07 -8.57
CA ARG A 20 8.05 -8.53 -9.98
C ARG A 20 6.82 -9.40 -10.22
N ALA A 21 6.58 -10.33 -9.31
CA ALA A 21 5.42 -11.24 -9.38
C ALA A 21 4.10 -10.49 -9.26
N VAL A 22 4.05 -9.47 -8.40
CA VAL A 22 2.84 -8.67 -8.20
C VAL A 22 2.59 -7.76 -9.39
N ALA A 23 3.63 -7.10 -9.92
CA ALA A 23 3.52 -6.24 -11.10
C ALA A 23 3.03 -7.04 -12.32
N ALA A 24 3.60 -8.22 -12.57
CA ALA A 24 3.18 -9.10 -13.68
C ALA A 24 1.72 -9.57 -13.52
N ALA A 25 1.32 -9.93 -12.30
CA ALA A 25 -0.07 -10.32 -12.03
C ALA A 25 -1.03 -9.12 -12.19
N ALA A 26 -0.66 -7.94 -11.69
CA ALA A 26 -1.45 -6.73 -11.84
C ALA A 26 -1.62 -6.34 -13.32
N GLU A 27 -0.56 -6.42 -14.12
CA GLU A 27 -0.60 -6.22 -15.56
C GLU A 27 -1.58 -7.15 -16.25
N LYS A 28 -1.49 -8.46 -15.97
CA LYS A 28 -2.39 -9.49 -16.53
C LYS A 28 -3.87 -9.22 -16.22
N PHE A 29 -4.16 -8.67 -15.05
CA PHE A 29 -5.54 -8.36 -14.64
C PHE A 29 -5.97 -6.93 -14.99
N GLY A 30 -5.12 -6.13 -15.62
CA GLY A 30 -5.39 -4.74 -15.96
C GLY A 30 -5.73 -3.91 -14.72
N THR A 31 -4.96 -4.09 -13.63
CA THR A 31 -5.17 -3.36 -12.39
C THR A 31 -3.92 -2.61 -11.94
N MET A 32 -4.11 -1.64 -11.06
CA MET A 32 -3.05 -0.81 -10.52
C MET A 32 -2.21 -1.56 -9.48
N PHE A 33 -0.92 -1.24 -9.41
CA PHE A 33 0.00 -1.68 -8.37
C PHE A 33 0.64 -0.49 -7.67
N GLY A 34 0.51 -0.43 -6.34
CA GLY A 34 1.23 0.51 -5.50
C GLY A 34 2.64 -0.02 -5.18
N VAL A 35 3.65 0.65 -5.70
CA VAL A 35 5.06 0.32 -5.44
C VAL A 35 5.52 1.10 -4.21
N SER A 36 6.00 0.39 -3.20
CA SER A 36 6.50 1.04 -1.97
C SER A 36 7.93 1.56 -2.16
N SER A 37 8.25 2.71 -1.58
CA SER A 37 9.63 3.20 -1.47
C SER A 37 10.53 2.26 -0.64
N LEU A 38 9.93 1.38 0.16
CA LEU A 38 10.60 0.26 0.82
C LEU A 38 10.46 -1.06 0.03
N GLY A 39 10.26 -0.97 -1.27
CA GLY A 39 10.25 -2.12 -2.17
C GLY A 39 11.63 -2.72 -2.34
N THR A 40 11.68 -4.02 -2.60
CA THR A 40 12.90 -4.81 -2.80
C THR A 40 13.27 -5.00 -4.27
N VAL A 41 12.55 -4.34 -5.16
CA VAL A 41 12.80 -4.24 -6.60
C VAL A 41 12.71 -2.77 -7.01
N SER A 42 13.64 -2.30 -7.83
CA SER A 42 13.67 -0.90 -8.21
C SER A 42 12.45 -0.48 -9.03
N ILE A 43 12.03 0.78 -8.84
CA ILE A 43 10.90 1.33 -9.61
C ILE A 43 11.22 1.31 -11.12
N LYS A 44 12.46 1.58 -11.52
CA LYS A 44 12.93 1.53 -12.92
C LYS A 44 12.69 0.15 -13.55
N GLU A 45 12.93 -0.92 -12.78
CA GLU A 45 12.67 -2.28 -13.26
C GLU A 45 11.17 -2.55 -13.37
N LEU A 46 10.38 -2.14 -12.38
CA LEU A 46 8.93 -2.40 -12.35
C LEU A 46 8.17 -1.61 -13.42
N ARG A 47 8.68 -0.45 -13.85
CA ARG A 47 8.10 0.34 -14.96
C ARG A 47 8.13 -0.35 -16.32
N LYS A 48 8.80 -1.50 -16.46
CA LYS A 48 8.71 -2.36 -17.65
C LYS A 48 7.31 -2.97 -17.84
N HIS A 49 6.55 -3.09 -16.75
CA HIS A 49 5.15 -3.54 -16.80
C HIS A 49 4.22 -2.40 -17.20
N LYS A 50 3.24 -2.71 -18.05
CA LYS A 50 2.30 -1.72 -18.65
C LYS A 50 1.09 -1.39 -17.77
N ASN A 51 0.97 -2.01 -16.60
CA ASN A 51 -0.13 -1.68 -15.69
C ASN A 51 0.08 -0.30 -15.05
N PRO A 52 -0.99 0.40 -14.66
CA PRO A 52 -0.88 1.62 -13.88
C PRO A 52 -0.12 1.37 -12.58
N GLN A 53 0.86 2.22 -12.28
CA GLN A 53 1.67 2.12 -11.08
C GLN A 53 1.66 3.45 -10.34
N VAL A 54 1.56 3.34 -9.01
CA VAL A 54 1.63 4.47 -8.08
C VAL A 54 2.85 4.28 -7.21
N TYR A 55 3.71 5.27 -7.10
CA TYR A 55 4.86 5.23 -6.21
C TYR A 55 4.47 5.73 -4.82
N GLN A 56 4.50 4.84 -3.82
CA GLN A 56 4.23 5.19 -2.45
C GLN A 56 5.52 5.61 -1.75
N PHE A 57 5.46 6.76 -1.11
CA PHE A 57 6.58 7.47 -0.53
C PHE A 57 6.32 7.77 0.97
N TYR A 58 7.40 7.78 1.76
CA TYR A 58 7.42 8.28 3.13
C TYR A 58 8.25 9.54 3.20
N PHE A 59 7.86 10.47 4.06
CA PHE A 59 8.54 11.73 4.20
C PHE A 59 9.69 11.64 5.22
N HIS A 60 10.90 11.99 4.79
CA HIS A 60 12.11 11.87 5.58
C HIS A 60 12.53 13.22 6.19
N LYS A 61 13.27 13.17 7.31
CA LYS A 61 13.90 14.35 7.92
C LYS A 61 14.85 15.05 6.95
N ASP A 62 15.60 14.26 6.18
CA ASP A 62 16.48 14.76 5.15
C ASP A 62 15.67 15.16 3.91
N ARG A 63 15.58 16.47 3.68
CA ARG A 63 14.86 17.05 2.54
C ARG A 63 15.60 16.81 1.21
N GLY A 64 16.93 16.69 1.26
CA GLY A 64 17.74 16.31 0.10
C GLY A 64 17.42 14.91 -0.37
N LEU A 65 17.33 13.96 0.55
CA LEU A 65 16.91 12.59 0.29
C LEU A 65 15.49 12.55 -0.33
N ASN A 66 14.53 13.29 0.26
CA ASN A 66 13.18 13.37 -0.29
C ASN A 66 13.21 13.81 -1.76
N ARG A 67 13.96 14.86 -2.04
CA ARG A 67 14.06 15.41 -3.40
C ARG A 67 14.70 14.42 -4.37
N ALA A 68 15.82 13.82 -4.01
CA ALA A 68 16.53 12.86 -4.85
C ALA A 68 15.67 11.64 -5.21
N MET A 69 14.97 11.07 -4.23
CA MET A 69 14.06 9.94 -4.47
C MET A 69 12.88 10.31 -5.38
N LEU A 70 12.35 11.53 -5.27
CA LEU A 70 11.25 11.98 -6.12
C LEU A 70 11.73 12.29 -7.54
N GLU A 71 12.93 12.85 -7.71
CA GLU A 71 13.55 13.06 -9.01
C GLU A 71 13.80 11.71 -9.71
N GLU A 72 14.34 10.72 -9.00
CA GLU A 72 14.50 9.36 -9.53
C GLU A 72 13.18 8.72 -9.96
N ALA A 73 12.12 8.90 -9.17
CA ALA A 73 10.79 8.40 -9.52
C ALA A 73 10.25 9.08 -10.80
N LYS A 74 10.45 10.40 -10.96
CA LYS A 74 10.09 11.13 -12.18
C LYS A 74 10.89 10.63 -13.40
N GLU A 75 12.20 10.45 -13.26
CA GLU A 75 13.06 9.91 -14.32
C GLU A 75 12.65 8.48 -14.73
N ALA A 76 12.17 7.68 -13.78
CA ALA A 76 11.60 6.36 -14.05
C ALA A 76 10.24 6.42 -14.76
N GLY A 77 9.66 7.60 -14.97
CA GLY A 77 8.36 7.80 -15.63
C GLY A 77 7.17 7.50 -14.72
N VAL A 78 7.31 7.67 -13.41
CA VAL A 78 6.18 7.57 -12.47
C VAL A 78 5.23 8.75 -12.67
N GLU A 79 3.97 8.46 -12.87
CA GLU A 79 2.94 9.48 -13.11
C GLU A 79 2.20 9.90 -11.83
N VAL A 80 2.08 8.97 -10.87
CA VAL A 80 1.29 9.18 -9.65
C VAL A 80 2.16 8.96 -8.42
N LEU A 81 2.28 9.99 -7.58
CA LEU A 81 2.91 9.90 -6.26
C LEU A 81 1.85 9.70 -5.17
N MET A 82 2.14 8.84 -4.22
CA MET A 82 1.29 8.58 -3.05
C MET A 82 2.10 8.83 -1.77
N LEU A 83 1.92 9.97 -1.13
CA LEU A 83 2.54 10.27 0.16
C LEU A 83 1.77 9.60 1.29
N THR A 84 2.45 8.82 2.11
CA THR A 84 1.88 8.18 3.29
C THR A 84 2.02 9.07 4.51
N VAL A 85 0.90 9.48 5.11
CA VAL A 85 0.85 10.45 6.20
C VAL A 85 0.45 9.84 7.56
N ASP A 86 0.05 8.58 7.59
CA ASP A 86 -0.32 7.83 8.81
C ASP A 86 0.86 7.11 9.48
N SER A 87 2.09 7.34 9.00
CA SER A 87 3.29 6.62 9.41
C SER A 87 4.47 7.55 9.69
N ILE A 88 4.20 8.67 10.36
CA ILE A 88 5.25 9.61 10.81
C ILE A 88 6.15 9.01 11.90
N THR A 89 5.71 7.92 12.51
CA THR A 89 6.45 7.07 13.45
C THR A 89 5.98 5.63 13.31
N GLY A 90 6.75 4.69 13.84
CA GLY A 90 6.40 3.27 13.85
C GLY A 90 5.21 2.98 14.76
N GLY A 91 4.21 2.25 14.26
CA GLY A 91 3.10 1.77 15.09
C GLY A 91 3.54 0.68 16.08
N ASN A 92 2.82 0.55 17.20
CA ASN A 92 3.08 -0.47 18.22
C ASN A 92 2.60 -1.86 17.73
N ARG A 93 3.50 -2.59 17.08
CA ARG A 93 3.21 -3.91 16.49
C ARG A 93 3.50 -5.02 17.49
N GLU A 94 2.66 -5.17 18.50
CA GLU A 94 2.85 -6.15 19.58
C GLU A 94 3.14 -7.58 19.10
N ARG A 95 2.54 -8.01 17.98
CA ARG A 95 2.81 -9.33 17.42
C ARG A 95 4.27 -9.49 17.01
N ASP A 96 4.86 -8.46 16.40
CA ASP A 96 6.26 -8.49 15.98
C ASP A 96 7.16 -8.54 17.23
N LEU A 97 6.84 -7.76 18.28
CA LEU A 97 7.52 -7.79 19.56
C LEU A 97 7.41 -9.18 20.24
N ARG A 98 6.22 -9.75 20.33
CA ARG A 98 5.98 -11.08 20.94
C ARG A 98 6.66 -12.23 20.18
N SER A 99 6.75 -12.12 18.86
CA SER A 99 7.41 -13.14 18.01
C SER A 99 8.92 -12.97 17.93
N GLY A 100 9.48 -11.87 18.47
CA GLY A 100 10.89 -11.52 18.32
C GLY A 100 11.29 -11.23 16.86
N PHE A 101 10.30 -10.86 16.02
CA PHE A 101 10.56 -10.54 14.63
C PHE A 101 11.37 -9.25 14.52
N SER A 102 12.53 -9.32 13.89
CA SER A 102 13.41 -8.18 13.60
C SER A 102 13.97 -8.28 12.18
N ILE A 103 14.38 -7.16 11.62
CA ILE A 103 15.12 -7.12 10.36
C ILE A 103 16.34 -6.22 10.59
N PRO A 104 17.58 -6.75 10.47
CA PRO A 104 17.91 -8.16 10.17
C PRO A 104 17.41 -9.16 11.22
N PHE A 105 17.22 -10.40 10.81
CA PHE A 105 16.70 -11.44 11.71
C PHE A 105 17.68 -11.73 12.85
N SER A 106 17.18 -11.74 14.08
CA SER A 106 17.88 -12.33 15.20
C SER A 106 17.69 -13.85 15.20
N LEU A 107 18.78 -14.60 15.14
CA LEU A 107 18.75 -16.06 15.19
C LEU A 107 18.51 -16.53 16.63
N THR A 108 17.27 -16.47 17.08
CA THR A 108 16.85 -17.12 18.33
C THR A 108 16.55 -18.59 18.08
N LEU A 109 16.64 -19.43 19.10
CA LEU A 109 16.31 -20.86 18.97
C LEU A 109 14.87 -21.06 18.45
N GLY A 110 13.92 -20.27 18.93
CA GLY A 110 12.54 -20.28 18.44
C GLY A 110 12.43 -19.86 16.98
N GLY A 111 13.22 -18.86 16.54
CA GLY A 111 13.31 -18.43 15.15
C GLY A 111 13.86 -19.54 14.24
N ILE A 112 14.92 -20.21 14.67
CA ILE A 112 15.51 -21.34 13.91
C ILE A 112 14.49 -22.45 13.73
N ILE A 113 13.73 -22.82 14.76
CA ILE A 113 12.67 -23.83 14.67
C ILE A 113 11.59 -23.38 13.69
N GLN A 114 11.17 -22.11 13.75
CA GLN A 114 10.16 -21.56 12.81
C GLN A 114 10.64 -21.62 11.37
N PHE A 115 11.92 -21.37 11.10
CA PHE A 115 12.50 -21.53 9.76
C PHE A 115 12.57 -22.99 9.33
N ALA A 116 12.95 -23.89 10.23
CA ALA A 116 13.07 -25.31 9.95
C ALA A 116 11.73 -25.96 9.52
N ILE A 117 10.63 -25.53 10.10
CA ILE A 117 9.28 -26.02 9.71
C ILE A 117 8.73 -25.39 8.39
N LYS A 118 9.49 -24.47 7.78
CA LYS A 118 9.18 -23.84 6.49
C LYS A 118 10.35 -24.04 5.50
N PRO A 119 10.72 -25.29 5.18
CA PRO A 119 11.98 -25.58 4.48
C PRO A 119 12.04 -24.93 3.09
N LEU A 120 10.93 -24.86 2.37
CA LEU A 120 10.89 -24.23 1.05
C LEU A 120 11.20 -22.72 1.12
N TRP A 121 10.64 -22.03 2.12
CA TRP A 121 10.94 -20.61 2.34
C TRP A 121 12.39 -20.41 2.76
N GLY A 122 12.90 -21.24 3.69
CA GLY A 122 14.29 -21.20 4.15
C GLY A 122 15.28 -21.45 2.99
N PHE A 123 15.01 -22.46 2.16
CA PHE A 123 15.81 -22.75 0.96
C PHE A 123 15.82 -21.55 0.01
N ASN A 124 14.66 -21.00 -0.31
CA ASN A 124 14.56 -19.83 -1.17
C ASN A 124 15.32 -18.62 -0.60
N TYR A 125 15.20 -18.37 0.70
CA TYR A 125 15.89 -17.25 1.36
C TYR A 125 17.42 -17.41 1.33
N LEU A 126 17.93 -18.63 1.48
CA LEU A 126 19.37 -18.92 1.49
C LEU A 126 20.00 -18.97 0.09
N THR A 127 19.24 -19.39 -0.93
CA THR A 127 19.77 -19.64 -2.28
C THR A 127 19.58 -18.49 -3.24
N HIS A 128 18.65 -17.57 -2.96
CA HIS A 128 18.45 -16.39 -3.78
C HIS A 128 19.31 -15.21 -3.30
N ALA A 129 19.61 -14.29 -4.21
CA ALA A 129 20.33 -13.07 -3.88
C ALA A 129 19.65 -12.33 -2.73
N LYS A 130 20.44 -11.87 -1.77
CA LYS A 130 19.94 -11.01 -0.68
C LYS A 130 19.18 -9.83 -1.31
N PHE A 131 18.06 -9.48 -0.72
CA PHE A 131 17.35 -8.28 -1.15
C PHE A 131 18.00 -7.04 -0.51
N CYS A 132 17.95 -5.96 -1.24
CA CYS A 132 18.28 -4.61 -0.80
C CYS A 132 17.02 -3.74 -0.88
N LEU A 133 17.14 -2.48 -0.55
CA LEU A 133 16.12 -1.45 -0.72
C LEU A 133 16.59 -0.47 -1.80
N PRO A 134 16.51 -0.84 -3.09
CA PRO A 134 17.18 -0.14 -4.16
C PRO A 134 16.80 1.35 -4.28
N GLN A 135 15.63 1.74 -3.81
CA GLN A 135 15.22 3.14 -3.77
C GLN A 135 15.89 3.96 -2.64
N LEU A 136 16.58 3.29 -1.71
CA LEU A 136 17.31 3.92 -0.60
C LEU A 136 18.81 3.65 -0.68
N ASP A 137 19.23 2.52 -1.24
CA ASP A 137 20.63 2.08 -1.25
C ASP A 137 21.54 3.08 -2.01
N ASP A 138 21.01 3.76 -3.02
CA ASP A 138 21.73 4.79 -3.78
C ASP A 138 21.92 6.09 -2.98
N HIS A 139 21.18 6.29 -1.88
CA HIS A 139 21.13 7.53 -1.12
C HIS A 139 21.57 7.38 0.34
N VAL A 140 21.54 6.18 0.88
CA VAL A 140 21.83 5.89 2.29
C VAL A 140 22.71 4.66 2.36
N ASP A 141 23.85 4.76 3.07
CA ASP A 141 24.70 3.61 3.30
C ASP A 141 23.99 2.57 4.18
N MET A 142 23.53 1.52 3.51
CA MET A 142 22.84 0.37 4.14
C MET A 142 23.80 -0.81 4.39
N SER A 143 25.11 -0.65 4.08
CA SER A 143 26.10 -1.73 4.07
C SER A 143 26.39 -2.33 5.42
N ASP A 144 26.23 -1.57 6.50
CA ASP A 144 26.54 -2.04 7.87
C ASP A 144 25.48 -2.97 8.49
N GLY A 145 24.43 -3.33 7.74
CA GLY A 145 23.33 -4.15 8.28
C GLY A 145 22.64 -3.50 9.50
N ALA A 146 23.03 -2.27 9.81
CA ALA A 146 22.72 -1.57 11.05
C ALA A 146 21.35 -0.90 11.02
N LEU A 147 20.79 -0.63 9.84
CA LEU A 147 19.45 -0.07 9.74
C LEU A 147 18.41 -1.20 9.66
N SER A 148 17.94 -1.64 10.82
CA SER A 148 16.67 -2.38 10.83
C SER A 148 15.55 -1.48 10.29
N ILE A 149 14.54 -2.07 9.64
CA ILE A 149 13.38 -1.30 9.17
C ILE A 149 12.69 -0.56 10.31
N GLY A 150 12.71 -1.14 11.53
CA GLY A 150 12.23 -0.44 12.72
C GLY A 150 13.03 0.82 13.01
N ARG A 151 14.35 0.77 12.87
CA ARG A 151 15.23 1.92 13.05
C ARG A 151 15.01 2.96 11.94
N TYR A 152 14.88 2.53 10.67
CA TYR A 152 14.51 3.42 9.58
C TYR A 152 13.22 4.19 9.90
N LEU A 153 12.15 3.50 10.27
CA LEU A 153 10.86 4.13 10.60
C LEU A 153 10.93 5.07 11.82
N THR A 154 11.89 4.89 12.69
CA THR A 154 12.03 5.72 13.90
C THR A 154 12.98 6.89 13.69
N GLU A 155 14.08 6.69 12.96
CA GLU A 155 15.18 7.67 12.86
C GLU A 155 15.11 8.54 11.62
N MET A 156 14.67 7.98 10.49
CA MET A 156 14.69 8.69 9.20
C MET A 156 13.39 9.41 8.89
N LEU A 157 12.24 8.90 9.32
CA LEU A 157 10.96 9.56 9.08
C LEU A 157 10.84 10.84 9.89
N ASP A 158 10.17 11.83 9.33
CA ASP A 158 9.97 13.12 9.97
C ASP A 158 8.65 13.18 10.73
N PRO A 159 8.66 13.10 12.07
CA PRO A 159 7.46 13.22 12.87
C PRO A 159 6.91 14.66 12.92
N SER A 160 7.67 15.66 12.45
CA SER A 160 7.25 17.06 12.39
C SER A 160 6.61 17.45 11.06
N MET A 161 6.47 16.48 10.10
CA MET A 161 5.79 16.72 8.82
C MET A 161 4.43 17.37 9.02
N ASN A 162 4.18 18.42 8.27
CA ASN A 162 2.95 19.21 8.36
C ASN A 162 2.40 19.57 6.97
N TRP A 163 1.27 20.27 6.92
CA TRP A 163 0.58 20.58 5.66
C TRP A 163 1.38 21.47 4.69
N ARG A 164 2.32 22.29 5.18
CA ARG A 164 3.21 23.08 4.30
C ARG A 164 4.19 22.17 3.58
N ASP A 165 4.75 21.19 4.28
CA ASP A 165 5.62 20.19 3.65
C ASP A 165 4.88 19.43 2.54
N VAL A 166 3.60 19.08 2.77
CA VAL A 166 2.77 18.41 1.76
C VAL A 166 2.49 19.31 0.57
N GLU A 167 2.15 20.59 0.81
CA GLU A 167 1.91 21.58 -0.25
C GLU A 167 3.17 21.78 -1.12
N ASP A 168 4.35 21.87 -0.50
CA ASP A 168 5.62 21.98 -1.22
C ASP A 168 5.90 20.75 -2.06
N MET A 169 5.57 19.56 -1.57
CA MET A 169 5.70 18.32 -2.33
C MET A 169 4.71 18.24 -3.50
N VAL A 170 3.47 18.68 -3.34
CA VAL A 170 2.48 18.76 -4.43
C VAL A 170 3.00 19.66 -5.55
N LYS A 171 3.50 20.85 -5.19
CA LYS A 171 4.09 21.79 -6.15
C LYS A 171 5.35 21.23 -6.84
N PHE A 172 6.20 20.56 -6.07
CA PHE A 172 7.42 19.94 -6.62
C PHE A 172 7.12 18.79 -7.57
N TRP A 173 6.13 17.94 -7.21
CA TRP A 173 5.78 16.77 -8.03
C TRP A 173 5.19 17.20 -9.37
N ASP A 174 4.34 18.21 -9.38
CA ASP A 174 3.69 18.76 -10.59
C ASP A 174 3.03 17.69 -11.46
N GLY A 175 2.24 16.83 -10.81
CA GLY A 175 1.57 15.68 -11.42
C GLY A 175 0.47 15.13 -10.52
N GLN A 176 0.02 13.92 -10.78
CA GLN A 176 -0.98 13.28 -9.94
C GLN A 176 -0.40 12.97 -8.55
N PHE A 177 -0.98 13.59 -7.52
CA PHE A 177 -0.51 13.47 -6.14
C PHE A 177 -1.63 13.01 -5.20
N CYS A 178 -1.39 11.94 -4.47
CA CYS A 178 -2.36 11.35 -3.56
C CYS A 178 -1.83 11.31 -2.12
N LEU A 179 -2.71 11.54 -1.14
CA LEU A 179 -2.41 11.34 0.28
C LEU A 179 -2.98 10.03 0.78
N LYS A 180 -2.15 9.18 1.39
CA LYS A 180 -2.56 7.91 1.98
C LYS A 180 -2.53 7.98 3.51
N GLY A 181 -3.65 7.58 4.14
CA GLY A 181 -3.80 7.62 5.59
C GLY A 181 -4.76 8.72 6.06
N ILE A 182 -5.53 9.31 5.15
CA ILE A 182 -6.54 10.33 5.48
C ILE A 182 -7.74 9.63 6.12
N MET A 183 -8.12 10.08 7.33
CA MET A 183 -9.16 9.46 8.14
C MET A 183 -10.13 10.49 8.75
N SER A 184 -10.04 11.77 8.38
CA SER A 184 -10.97 12.82 8.83
C SER A 184 -11.49 13.66 7.67
N VAL A 185 -12.67 14.25 7.83
CA VAL A 185 -13.26 15.18 6.86
C VAL A 185 -12.41 16.45 6.76
N GLU A 186 -11.86 16.92 7.88
CA GLU A 186 -11.03 18.10 7.94
C GLU A 186 -9.76 17.94 7.08
N ASP A 187 -9.08 16.80 7.22
CA ASP A 187 -7.87 16.53 6.43
C ASP A 187 -8.19 16.27 4.97
N ALA A 188 -9.34 15.65 4.67
CA ALA A 188 -9.80 15.48 3.29
C ALA A 188 -10.08 16.83 2.60
N LYS A 189 -10.67 17.80 3.31
CA LYS A 189 -10.86 19.17 2.79
C LYS A 189 -9.52 19.87 2.54
N LYS A 190 -8.58 19.78 3.49
CA LYS A 190 -7.24 20.36 3.31
C LYS A 190 -6.52 19.74 2.11
N ALA A 191 -6.65 18.42 1.88
CA ALA A 191 -6.08 17.75 0.71
C ALA A 191 -6.63 18.33 -0.60
N VAL A 192 -7.93 18.63 -0.66
CA VAL A 192 -8.54 19.35 -1.80
C VAL A 192 -7.95 20.73 -1.96
N ASP A 193 -7.88 21.52 -0.86
CA ASP A 193 -7.46 22.92 -0.88
C ASP A 193 -6.01 23.08 -1.38
N ILE A 194 -5.12 22.13 -1.08
CA ILE A 194 -3.72 22.14 -1.55
C ILE A 194 -3.53 21.50 -2.92
N GLY A 195 -4.59 21.04 -3.59
CA GLY A 195 -4.55 20.53 -4.95
C GLY A 195 -4.16 19.06 -5.10
N CYS A 196 -4.36 18.22 -4.09
CA CYS A 196 -4.21 16.77 -4.24
C CYS A 196 -5.22 16.21 -5.26
N SER A 197 -4.78 15.24 -6.07
CA SER A 197 -5.62 14.56 -7.06
C SER A 197 -6.48 13.45 -6.44
N GLY A 198 -6.04 12.89 -5.33
CA GLY A 198 -6.73 11.79 -4.66
C GLY A 198 -6.35 11.64 -3.19
N ILE A 199 -7.22 10.97 -2.46
CA ILE A 199 -6.95 10.53 -1.08
C ILE A 199 -7.24 9.04 -0.94
N ILE A 200 -6.42 8.38 -0.13
CA ILE A 200 -6.62 6.99 0.23
C ILE A 200 -6.99 6.93 1.72
N LEU A 201 -8.25 6.58 1.98
CA LEU A 201 -8.73 6.27 3.32
C LEU A 201 -8.07 4.98 3.77
N SER A 202 -7.23 5.07 4.78
CA SER A 202 -6.42 3.96 5.27
C SER A 202 -6.08 4.13 6.74
N ASN A 203 -6.19 3.05 7.52
CA ASN A 203 -5.61 2.93 8.85
C ASN A 203 -4.39 1.98 8.85
N HIS A 204 -3.73 1.86 7.69
CA HIS A 204 -2.57 1.00 7.48
C HIS A 204 -2.84 -0.49 7.77
N GLY A 205 -4.09 -0.91 7.61
CA GLY A 205 -4.51 -2.28 7.94
C GLY A 205 -4.51 -2.58 9.45
N GLY A 206 -4.74 -1.56 10.28
CA GLY A 206 -4.74 -1.64 11.73
C GLY A 206 -3.34 -1.80 12.34
N ARG A 207 -2.29 -1.27 11.67
CA ARG A 207 -0.88 -1.47 12.06
C ARG A 207 -0.22 -0.21 12.63
N GLN A 208 -0.92 0.91 12.65
CA GLN A 208 -0.42 2.21 13.12
C GLN A 208 -1.15 2.62 14.41
N LEU A 209 -2.10 3.53 14.37
CA LEU A 209 -2.85 3.93 15.55
C LEU A 209 -3.82 2.82 15.95
N ASP A 210 -3.65 2.29 17.17
CA ASP A 210 -4.61 1.34 17.73
C ASP A 210 -5.93 2.05 18.11
N GLY A 211 -7.04 1.35 17.95
CA GLY A 211 -8.36 1.92 18.21
C GLY A 211 -8.85 2.94 17.17
N SER A 212 -8.12 3.19 16.08
CA SER A 212 -8.61 4.04 14.99
C SER A 212 -9.85 3.43 14.32
N ARG A 213 -10.77 4.30 13.84
CA ARG A 213 -11.97 3.85 13.10
C ARG A 213 -11.57 3.07 11.85
N SER A 214 -12.45 2.21 11.36
CA SER A 214 -12.22 1.57 10.08
C SER A 214 -12.37 2.60 8.94
N PRO A 215 -11.57 2.51 7.87
CA PRO A 215 -11.75 3.38 6.70
C PRO A 215 -13.15 3.26 6.08
N PHE A 216 -13.77 2.11 6.17
CA PHE A 216 -15.14 1.90 5.69
C PHE A 216 -16.16 2.71 6.50
N ASP A 217 -15.98 2.85 7.81
CA ASP A 217 -16.88 3.62 8.67
C ASP A 217 -16.71 5.15 8.47
N GLN A 218 -15.56 5.60 7.94
CA GLN A 218 -15.28 6.99 7.60
C GLN A 218 -15.69 7.35 6.16
N LEU A 219 -15.82 6.34 5.29
CA LEU A 219 -15.94 6.56 3.85
C LEU A 219 -17.14 7.43 3.48
N ALA A 220 -18.31 7.15 4.03
CA ALA A 220 -19.54 7.85 3.65
C ALA A 220 -19.47 9.36 3.96
N GLU A 221 -19.01 9.73 5.16
CA GLU A 221 -18.91 11.14 5.57
C GLU A 221 -17.84 11.92 4.78
N ILE A 222 -16.73 11.26 4.43
CA ILE A 222 -15.69 11.89 3.60
C ILE A 222 -16.16 12.04 2.15
N VAL A 223 -16.83 11.04 1.58
CA VAL A 223 -17.42 11.13 0.23
C VAL A 223 -18.47 12.24 0.18
N ASP A 224 -19.33 12.36 1.19
CA ASP A 224 -20.35 13.43 1.24
C ASP A 224 -19.72 14.84 1.33
N ALA A 225 -18.53 14.94 1.92
CA ALA A 225 -17.85 16.23 2.11
C ALA A 225 -17.02 16.68 0.89
N VAL A 226 -16.36 15.76 0.19
CA VAL A 226 -15.35 16.08 -0.85
C VAL A 226 -15.37 15.16 -2.08
N GLY A 227 -16.28 14.18 -2.17
CA GLY A 227 -16.26 13.16 -3.23
C GLY A 227 -16.55 13.67 -4.65
N ASP A 228 -17.03 14.90 -4.80
CA ASP A 228 -17.20 15.63 -6.05
C ASP A 228 -15.95 16.42 -6.48
N LYS A 229 -14.96 16.56 -5.59
CA LYS A 229 -13.77 17.42 -5.77
C LYS A 229 -12.47 16.66 -5.90
N ILE A 230 -12.41 15.43 -5.36
CA ILE A 230 -11.19 14.65 -5.28
C ILE A 230 -11.50 13.15 -5.41
N ASP A 231 -10.61 12.37 -6.00
CA ASP A 231 -10.77 10.92 -6.07
C ASP A 231 -10.54 10.28 -4.69
N ILE A 232 -11.51 9.47 -4.26
CA ILE A 232 -11.46 8.78 -2.98
C ILE A 232 -11.25 7.28 -3.20
N ILE A 233 -10.16 6.78 -2.67
CA ILE A 233 -9.80 5.37 -2.68
C ILE A 233 -9.84 4.86 -1.23
N MET A 234 -10.14 3.59 -1.02
CA MET A 234 -10.11 2.99 0.31
C MET A 234 -9.24 1.74 0.32
N ASP A 235 -8.47 1.54 1.37
CA ASP A 235 -7.86 0.25 1.67
C ASP A 235 -8.12 -0.18 3.13
N SER A 236 -7.39 -1.15 3.63
CA SER A 236 -7.50 -1.74 4.96
C SER A 236 -8.69 -2.69 5.15
N GLY A 237 -8.36 -3.90 5.56
CA GLY A 237 -9.33 -4.93 5.92
C GLY A 237 -10.09 -5.57 4.73
N VAL A 238 -9.77 -5.24 3.51
CA VAL A 238 -10.46 -5.75 2.31
C VAL A 238 -10.04 -7.18 2.01
N GLN A 239 -10.99 -8.12 2.03
CA GLN A 239 -10.75 -9.55 1.84
C GLN A 239 -11.74 -10.23 0.89
N ARG A 240 -12.84 -9.57 0.53
CA ARG A 240 -13.94 -10.15 -0.27
C ARG A 240 -14.41 -9.17 -1.33
N GLY A 241 -14.92 -9.71 -2.45
CA GLY A 241 -15.54 -8.89 -3.49
C GLY A 241 -16.72 -8.05 -2.99
N THR A 242 -17.44 -8.54 -1.99
CA THR A 242 -18.54 -7.78 -1.36
C THR A 242 -18.03 -6.54 -0.58
N HIS A 243 -16.81 -6.58 -0.03
CA HIS A 243 -16.22 -5.39 0.60
C HIS A 243 -15.94 -4.32 -0.46
N VAL A 244 -15.45 -4.72 -1.64
CA VAL A 244 -15.23 -3.82 -2.77
C VAL A 244 -16.54 -3.21 -3.23
N ILE A 245 -17.57 -4.03 -3.48
CA ILE A 245 -18.90 -3.55 -3.90
C ILE A 245 -19.48 -2.54 -2.90
N LYS A 246 -19.40 -2.82 -1.59
CA LYS A 246 -19.90 -1.91 -0.56
C LYS A 246 -19.17 -0.56 -0.58
N ALA A 247 -17.84 -0.56 -0.71
CA ALA A 247 -17.07 0.68 -0.76
C ALA A 247 -17.37 1.50 -2.01
N LEU A 248 -17.48 0.85 -3.17
CA LEU A 248 -17.88 1.52 -4.41
C LEU A 248 -19.31 2.08 -4.31
N SER A 249 -20.24 1.34 -3.69
CA SER A 249 -21.62 1.81 -3.45
C SER A 249 -21.67 3.04 -2.53
N LEU A 250 -20.66 3.26 -1.69
CA LEU A 250 -20.51 4.46 -0.87
C LEU A 250 -19.79 5.61 -1.59
N GLY A 251 -19.26 5.39 -2.80
CA GLY A 251 -18.62 6.43 -3.59
C GLY A 251 -17.11 6.34 -3.70
N ALA A 252 -16.47 5.28 -3.18
CA ALA A 252 -15.06 5.04 -3.47
C ALA A 252 -14.87 4.77 -4.97
N LYS A 253 -13.80 5.32 -5.57
CA LYS A 253 -13.44 5.08 -6.98
C LYS A 253 -12.75 3.74 -7.18
N ALA A 254 -11.93 3.33 -6.20
CA ALA A 254 -11.24 2.06 -6.18
C ALA A 254 -11.03 1.58 -4.75
N VAL A 255 -10.68 0.29 -4.62
CA VAL A 255 -10.42 -0.34 -3.32
C VAL A 255 -9.10 -1.10 -3.37
N GLY A 256 -8.27 -0.94 -2.34
CA GLY A 256 -6.96 -1.58 -2.27
C GLY A 256 -6.90 -2.76 -1.29
N GLY A 257 -5.99 -3.68 -1.54
CA GLY A 257 -5.68 -4.77 -0.63
C GLY A 257 -4.19 -5.07 -0.58
N GLY A 258 -3.60 -5.01 0.62
CA GLY A 258 -2.20 -5.37 0.86
C GLY A 258 -2.06 -6.86 1.18
N ARG A 259 -2.41 -7.26 2.40
CA ARG A 259 -2.33 -8.67 2.84
C ARG A 259 -3.14 -9.64 1.97
N TYR A 260 -4.15 -9.13 1.27
CA TYR A 260 -4.97 -9.94 0.37
C TYR A 260 -4.14 -10.60 -0.74
N TYR A 261 -3.18 -9.91 -1.32
CA TYR A 261 -2.30 -10.49 -2.32
C TYR A 261 -0.96 -10.98 -1.75
N LEU A 262 -0.52 -10.43 -0.60
CA LEU A 262 0.78 -10.74 -0.01
C LEU A 262 0.87 -12.18 0.50
N PHE A 263 -0.20 -12.71 1.12
CA PHE A 263 -0.25 -14.12 1.50
C PHE A 263 -0.22 -15.07 0.30
N PRO A 264 -1.02 -14.86 -0.77
CA PRO A 264 -0.87 -15.61 -2.03
C PRO A 264 0.51 -15.48 -2.67
N LEU A 265 1.14 -14.31 -2.65
CA LEU A 265 2.52 -14.13 -3.09
C LEU A 265 3.47 -15.06 -2.32
N ALA A 266 3.38 -15.05 -0.99
CA ALA A 266 4.20 -15.91 -0.14
C ALA A 266 3.98 -17.41 -0.43
N ALA A 267 2.76 -17.80 -0.73
CA ALA A 267 2.38 -19.20 -0.95
C ALA A 267 2.80 -19.73 -2.33
N ALA A 268 2.70 -18.92 -3.40
CA ALA A 268 2.85 -19.42 -4.77
C ALA A 268 3.33 -18.36 -5.78
N GLY A 269 3.99 -17.29 -5.32
CA GLY A 269 4.52 -16.24 -6.17
C GLY A 269 3.47 -15.61 -7.08
N GLN A 270 3.82 -15.36 -8.32
CA GLN A 270 2.92 -14.76 -9.32
C GLN A 270 1.61 -15.53 -9.48
N ARG A 271 1.66 -16.87 -9.56
CA ARG A 271 0.46 -17.71 -9.70
C ARG A 271 -0.49 -17.56 -8.52
N GLY A 272 0.06 -17.38 -7.31
CA GLY A 272 -0.74 -17.09 -6.11
C GLY A 272 -1.46 -15.78 -6.20
N VAL A 273 -0.77 -14.72 -6.61
CA VAL A 273 -1.36 -13.37 -6.78
C VAL A 273 -2.43 -13.39 -7.88
N GLU A 274 -2.15 -14.01 -9.03
CA GLU A 274 -3.11 -14.17 -10.12
C GLU A 274 -4.38 -14.89 -9.67
N ARG A 275 -4.23 -15.98 -8.90
CA ARG A 275 -5.39 -16.70 -8.34
C ARG A 275 -6.21 -15.82 -7.41
N ALA A 276 -5.58 -15.06 -6.53
CA ALA A 276 -6.27 -14.14 -5.62
C ALA A 276 -7.03 -13.05 -6.39
N LEU A 277 -6.38 -12.41 -7.35
CA LEU A 277 -7.02 -11.38 -8.19
C LEU A 277 -8.18 -11.96 -9.01
N GLY A 278 -8.03 -13.19 -9.53
CA GLY A 278 -9.09 -13.91 -10.24
C GLY A 278 -10.30 -14.18 -9.34
N LEU A 279 -10.08 -14.65 -8.11
CA LEU A 279 -11.15 -14.88 -7.13
C LEU A 279 -11.85 -13.58 -6.75
N MET A 280 -11.09 -12.50 -6.49
CA MET A 280 -11.66 -11.17 -6.20
C MET A 280 -12.56 -10.69 -7.34
N LYS A 281 -12.06 -10.77 -8.58
CA LYS A 281 -12.82 -10.39 -9.78
C LYS A 281 -14.11 -11.20 -9.92
N ALA A 282 -14.03 -12.51 -9.70
CA ALA A 282 -15.20 -13.40 -9.79
C ALA A 282 -16.24 -13.08 -8.70
N GLU A 283 -15.81 -12.77 -7.47
CA GLU A 283 -16.72 -12.38 -6.40
C GLU A 283 -17.41 -11.03 -6.68
N ILE A 284 -16.67 -10.04 -7.19
CA ILE A 284 -17.24 -8.74 -7.58
C ILE A 284 -18.29 -8.94 -8.67
N ILE A 285 -17.95 -9.65 -9.74
CA ILE A 285 -18.89 -9.90 -10.85
C ILE A 285 -20.13 -10.65 -10.37
N ARG A 286 -19.97 -11.68 -9.56
CA ARG A 286 -21.08 -12.44 -9.00
C ARG A 286 -21.98 -11.57 -8.12
N GLY A 287 -21.40 -10.78 -7.21
CA GLY A 287 -22.14 -9.87 -6.35
C GLY A 287 -22.94 -8.86 -7.16
N MET A 288 -22.33 -8.21 -8.14
CA MET A 288 -23.01 -7.25 -9.01
C MET A 288 -24.17 -7.90 -9.78
N ARG A 289 -23.96 -9.10 -10.34
CA ARG A 289 -25.03 -9.84 -11.05
C ARG A 289 -26.22 -10.16 -10.13
N LEU A 290 -25.94 -10.60 -8.89
CA LEU A 290 -26.99 -10.89 -7.91
C LEU A 290 -27.76 -9.64 -7.46
N MET A 291 -27.15 -8.46 -7.59
CA MET A 291 -27.76 -7.15 -7.30
C MET A 291 -28.44 -6.52 -8.52
N GLY A 292 -28.35 -7.12 -9.70
CA GLY A 292 -28.89 -6.57 -10.94
C GLY A 292 -28.07 -5.38 -11.47
N CYS A 293 -26.79 -5.23 -11.07
CA CYS A 293 -25.91 -4.16 -11.54
C CYS A 293 -25.06 -4.65 -12.72
N ASN A 294 -25.16 -3.98 -13.86
CA ASN A 294 -24.41 -4.32 -15.08
C ASN A 294 -23.04 -3.65 -15.14
N SER A 295 -22.89 -2.52 -14.47
CA SER A 295 -21.69 -1.70 -14.41
C SER A 295 -21.39 -1.28 -12.97
N VAL A 296 -20.11 -1.00 -12.67
CA VAL A 296 -19.72 -0.38 -11.38
C VAL A 296 -20.39 0.98 -11.17
N ASN A 297 -20.79 1.65 -12.26
CA ASN A 297 -21.50 2.92 -12.21
C ASN A 297 -22.96 2.77 -11.73
N ASP A 298 -23.50 1.56 -11.72
CA ASP A 298 -24.85 1.27 -11.18
C ASP A 298 -24.82 1.15 -9.66
N LEU A 299 -23.63 1.03 -9.06
CA LEU A 299 -23.47 0.92 -7.62
C LEU A 299 -23.72 2.28 -6.95
N SER A 300 -24.55 2.29 -5.93
CA SER A 300 -24.90 3.50 -5.19
C SER A 300 -25.30 3.19 -3.74
N LYS A 301 -25.45 4.21 -2.90
CA LYS A 301 -25.93 4.07 -1.53
C LYS A 301 -27.24 3.29 -1.42
N LYS A 302 -28.08 3.28 -2.48
CA LYS A 302 -29.36 2.52 -2.53
C LYS A 302 -29.14 1.00 -2.45
N ASN A 303 -27.99 0.51 -2.82
CA ASN A 303 -27.63 -0.91 -2.74
C ASN A 303 -27.28 -1.36 -1.30
N LEU A 304 -27.18 -0.42 -0.36
CA LEU A 304 -26.73 -0.69 0.99
C LEU A 304 -27.83 -0.45 2.02
N LYS A 305 -27.85 -1.28 3.04
CA LYS A 305 -28.63 -1.04 4.25
C LYS A 305 -27.70 -1.14 5.45
N PHE A 306 -27.58 -0.04 6.19
CA PHE A 306 -26.84 -0.04 7.44
C PHE A 306 -27.66 -0.68 8.53
N ARG A 307 -27.01 -1.55 9.32
CA ARG A 307 -27.63 -2.05 10.54
C ARG A 307 -27.55 -0.94 11.58
N GLN A 308 -28.67 -0.60 12.21
CA GLN A 308 -28.64 0.18 13.44
C GLN A 308 -28.01 -0.72 14.53
N ARG A 309 -26.96 -0.22 15.17
CA ARG A 309 -26.34 -0.87 16.33
C ARG A 309 -27.08 -0.49 17.58
#